data_2ea732beeff92257949dba89c93b27e5
#
_entry.id   2ea732beeff92257949dba89c93b27e5
#
_cell.length_a   1.000
_cell.length_b   1.000
_cell.length_c   1.000
_cell.angle_alpha   90.00
_cell.angle_beta   90.00
_cell.angle_gamma   90.00
#
_symmetry.space_group_name_H-M   'P 1'
#
loop_
_entity.id
_entity.type
_entity.pdbx_description
1 polymer ?
#
loop_
_entity_poly.entity_id
_entity_poly.type
_entity_poly.pdbx_seq_one_letter_code
_entity_poly.pdbx_strand_id
1 'polypeptide(L)'
;MPAPATFEHFERELGRLVEQFGRHLDAYKGASYDEANVRKDFLDPFFRALGWDMDNRAGRIPKDREVEIESRTQIGGRNRPADYLFRAEGRERFVCEAKKPAGDLDAGHAFQAKRYAWNKDLPLALLTDFEELKVYLVGGRPHRDEPDAGLWKTWHFRQFPLVARELWNLLSREAVAGGGIDRLIDALPKRPTGRGKARQQWLLKPDRTRALDADFLNFLDEARRGLASDLWRLNDHEALLAGNRLNDAVHRILDRLLFLRICEDRDMDTGERLDTLVAKWRRASGEDDAGRRARQQPLALREEPPAAGGRAEPAGSLWRAVVRHLRALDRRPPSHVPFFNGNLFKPHFSEELAVGDEWLAGFIGDLSDEETPYLFDVIPVEILGTIYERFLGKVVRPHGRGITVEEKPEVRKAGGVYYTPRYIVDYIVEQTVGKLVAGQPPEATLKLRILDPACGSGSF
;
A
#
# COMPACT_ATOMS: atom_id res chain seq x y z
N MET A 1 7.20 19.23 -30.25
CA MET A 1 6.55 18.02 -29.70
C MET A 1 6.88 16.87 -30.62
N PRO A 2 7.21 15.68 -30.12
CA PRO A 2 7.32 14.52 -31.01
C PRO A 2 6.00 14.31 -31.74
N ALA A 3 6.06 13.78 -32.97
CA ALA A 3 4.84 13.43 -33.71
C ALA A 3 3.98 12.48 -32.90
N PRO A 4 2.64 12.61 -32.93
CA PRO A 4 1.76 11.68 -32.21
C PRO A 4 2.03 10.26 -32.71
N ALA A 5 2.09 9.31 -31.78
CA ALA A 5 2.23 7.90 -32.13
C ALA A 5 1.00 7.48 -32.96
N THR A 6 1.22 6.71 -34.06
CA THR A 6 0.13 6.17 -34.86
C THR A 6 0.05 4.66 -34.67
N PHE A 7 -1.13 4.09 -34.91
CA PHE A 7 -1.31 2.65 -34.84
C PHE A 7 -0.40 1.90 -35.82
N GLU A 8 -0.22 2.41 -37.04
CA GLU A 8 0.63 1.80 -38.06
C GLU A 8 2.12 1.81 -37.65
N HIS A 9 2.56 2.84 -36.92
CA HIS A 9 3.90 2.85 -36.35
C HIS A 9 4.04 1.79 -35.25
N PHE A 10 3.07 1.71 -34.33
CA PHE A 10 3.05 0.71 -33.28
C PHE A 10 3.05 -0.71 -33.83
N GLU A 11 2.17 -1.02 -34.79
CA GLU A 11 2.06 -2.34 -35.40
C GLU A 11 3.37 -2.79 -36.04
N ARG A 12 4.05 -1.90 -36.76
CA ARG A 12 5.37 -2.18 -37.36
C ARG A 12 6.45 -2.44 -36.32
N GLU A 13 6.54 -1.58 -35.28
CA GLU A 13 7.54 -1.74 -34.23
C GLU A 13 7.26 -2.98 -33.37
N LEU A 14 5.99 -3.29 -33.09
CA LEU A 14 5.58 -4.51 -32.40
C LEU A 14 6.03 -5.76 -33.18
N GLY A 15 5.81 -5.77 -34.50
CA GLY A 15 6.27 -6.85 -35.38
C GLY A 15 7.78 -7.05 -35.33
N ARG A 16 8.56 -5.94 -35.38
CA ARG A 16 10.00 -5.97 -35.24
C ARG A 16 10.47 -6.54 -33.89
N LEU A 17 9.85 -6.12 -32.79
CA LEU A 17 10.19 -6.62 -31.45
C LEU A 17 9.88 -8.11 -31.30
N VAL A 18 8.72 -8.55 -31.80
CA VAL A 18 8.30 -9.96 -31.78
C VAL A 18 9.26 -10.82 -32.60
N GLU A 19 9.65 -10.37 -33.80
CA GLU A 19 10.61 -11.09 -34.64
C GLU A 19 11.98 -11.17 -33.96
N GLN A 20 12.47 -10.07 -33.40
CA GLN A 20 13.74 -10.02 -32.67
C GLN A 20 13.74 -11.01 -31.49
N PHE A 21 12.68 -10.97 -30.65
CA PHE A 21 12.55 -11.84 -29.49
C PHE A 21 12.49 -13.32 -29.92
N GLY A 22 11.65 -13.65 -30.91
CA GLY A 22 11.48 -15.01 -31.40
C GLY A 22 12.74 -15.60 -32.03
N ARG A 23 13.56 -14.76 -32.72
CA ARG A 23 14.81 -15.19 -33.36
C ARG A 23 15.88 -15.62 -32.34
N HIS A 24 15.90 -14.99 -31.18
CA HIS A 24 16.93 -15.17 -30.16
C HIS A 24 16.39 -15.62 -28.80
N LEU A 25 15.25 -16.32 -28.80
CA LEU A 25 14.51 -16.70 -27.60
C LEU A 25 15.38 -17.42 -26.56
N ASP A 26 16.20 -18.39 -27.00
CA ASP A 26 17.07 -19.15 -26.09
C ASP A 26 18.14 -18.27 -25.41
N ALA A 27 18.63 -17.24 -26.12
CA ALA A 27 19.58 -16.29 -25.52
C ALA A 27 18.89 -15.41 -24.46
N TYR A 28 17.67 -14.96 -24.73
CA TYR A 28 16.89 -14.13 -23.79
C TYR A 28 16.40 -14.92 -22.56
N LYS A 29 16.27 -16.25 -22.69
CA LYS A 29 16.00 -17.15 -21.56
C LYS A 29 17.26 -17.54 -20.79
N GLY A 30 18.44 -17.14 -21.23
CA GLY A 30 19.69 -17.40 -20.56
C GLY A 30 19.82 -16.70 -19.20
N ALA A 31 20.57 -17.30 -18.27
CA ALA A 31 20.72 -16.79 -16.90
C ALA A 31 21.38 -15.39 -16.82
N SER A 32 22.14 -14.99 -17.84
CA SER A 32 22.80 -13.69 -17.92
C SER A 32 21.88 -12.55 -18.39
N TYR A 33 20.69 -12.88 -18.93
CA TYR A 33 19.73 -11.88 -19.40
C TYR A 33 18.78 -11.53 -18.26
N ASP A 34 18.98 -10.36 -17.69
CA ASP A 34 18.24 -9.92 -16.52
C ASP A 34 17.04 -9.01 -16.86
N GLU A 35 16.29 -8.65 -15.84
CA GLU A 35 15.11 -7.81 -15.91
C GLU A 35 15.41 -6.40 -16.48
N ALA A 36 16.58 -5.83 -16.20
CA ALA A 36 16.99 -4.53 -16.75
C ALA A 36 17.18 -4.60 -18.27
N ASN A 37 17.71 -5.72 -18.77
CA ASN A 37 17.87 -5.94 -20.21
C ASN A 37 16.51 -6.12 -20.90
N VAL A 38 15.58 -6.87 -20.32
CA VAL A 38 14.19 -6.99 -20.88
C VAL A 38 13.53 -5.63 -21.00
N ARG A 39 13.64 -4.82 -19.94
CA ARG A 39 13.07 -3.47 -19.93
C ARG A 39 13.64 -2.65 -21.06
N LYS A 40 14.95 -2.56 -21.17
CA LYS A 40 15.66 -1.75 -22.18
C LYS A 40 15.42 -2.21 -23.60
N ASP A 41 15.49 -3.54 -23.83
CA ASP A 41 15.50 -4.09 -25.19
C ASP A 41 14.09 -4.25 -25.77
N PHE A 42 13.09 -4.47 -24.91
CA PHE A 42 11.73 -4.82 -25.35
C PHE A 42 10.64 -3.91 -24.75
N LEU A 43 10.59 -3.72 -23.43
CA LEU A 43 9.46 -3.03 -22.80
C LEU A 43 9.49 -1.53 -23.04
N ASP A 44 10.65 -0.88 -22.90
CA ASP A 44 10.78 0.54 -23.21
C ASP A 44 10.47 0.87 -24.68
N PRO A 45 10.97 0.10 -25.68
CA PRO A 45 10.56 0.26 -27.07
C PRO A 45 9.06 -0.01 -27.30
N PHE A 46 8.48 -1.03 -26.67
CA PHE A 46 7.06 -1.36 -26.75
C PHE A 46 6.17 -0.20 -26.26
N PHE A 47 6.43 0.32 -25.06
CA PHE A 47 5.67 1.44 -24.52
C PHE A 47 5.93 2.75 -25.26
N ARG A 48 7.16 2.97 -25.76
CA ARG A 48 7.47 4.12 -26.63
C ARG A 48 6.66 4.07 -27.92
N ALA A 49 6.51 2.90 -28.54
CA ALA A 49 5.70 2.72 -29.74
C ALA A 49 4.20 2.97 -29.47
N LEU A 50 3.73 2.71 -28.25
CA LEU A 50 2.37 3.05 -27.78
C LEU A 50 2.19 4.55 -27.47
N GLY A 51 3.23 5.37 -27.65
CA GLY A 51 3.17 6.83 -27.51
C GLY A 51 3.54 7.39 -26.14
N TRP A 52 4.05 6.56 -25.23
CA TRP A 52 4.48 7.02 -23.91
C TRP A 52 5.86 7.70 -23.94
N ASP A 53 6.00 8.80 -23.19
CA ASP A 53 7.28 9.52 -23.04
C ASP A 53 8.19 8.82 -22.02
N MET A 54 8.78 7.70 -22.44
CA MET A 54 9.65 6.87 -21.61
C MET A 54 10.92 7.58 -21.13
N ASP A 55 11.42 8.55 -21.93
CA ASP A 55 12.70 9.22 -21.71
C ASP A 55 12.54 10.62 -21.09
N ASN A 56 11.32 10.99 -20.71
CA ASN A 56 10.96 12.34 -20.24
C ASN A 56 11.44 13.45 -21.19
N ARG A 57 11.26 13.28 -22.49
CA ARG A 57 11.65 14.28 -23.52
C ARG A 57 10.92 15.60 -23.38
N ALA A 58 9.72 15.56 -22.75
CA ALA A 58 8.96 16.76 -22.42
C ALA A 58 9.58 17.58 -21.27
N GLY A 59 10.62 17.07 -20.60
CA GLY A 59 11.33 17.78 -19.51
C GLY A 59 10.47 18.01 -18.27
N ARG A 60 9.51 17.13 -17.99
CA ARG A 60 8.61 17.27 -16.84
C ARG A 60 9.35 16.96 -15.53
N ILE A 61 8.94 17.64 -14.46
CA ILE A 61 9.45 17.33 -13.12
C ILE A 61 9.03 15.90 -12.70
N PRO A 62 9.74 15.24 -11.78
CA PRO A 62 9.52 13.83 -11.47
C PRO A 62 8.06 13.44 -11.23
N LYS A 63 7.30 14.21 -10.44
CA LYS A 63 5.90 13.94 -10.12
C LYS A 63 4.94 14.04 -11.33
N ASP A 64 5.35 14.77 -12.41
CA ASP A 64 4.50 15.03 -13.58
C ASP A 64 4.94 14.22 -14.80
N ARG A 65 5.94 13.34 -14.67
CA ARG A 65 6.37 12.44 -15.74
C ARG A 65 5.24 11.53 -16.16
N GLU A 66 5.11 11.29 -17.47
CA GLU A 66 4.13 10.35 -18.00
C GLU A 66 4.45 8.92 -17.58
N VAL A 67 5.75 8.58 -17.54
CA VAL A 67 6.22 7.29 -17.06
C VAL A 67 7.24 7.51 -15.96
N GLU A 68 6.94 6.96 -14.79
CA GLU A 68 7.91 6.83 -13.71
C GLU A 68 8.52 5.45 -13.78
N ILE A 69 9.82 5.40 -13.94
CA ILE A 69 10.59 4.18 -14.05
C ILE A 69 11.38 4.04 -12.74
N GLU A 70 11.24 2.89 -12.05
CA GLU A 70 12.01 2.65 -10.85
C GLU A 70 13.51 2.57 -11.19
N SER A 71 14.31 3.40 -10.52
CA SER A 71 15.76 3.24 -10.51
C SER A 71 16.14 2.33 -9.34
N ARG A 72 16.82 1.22 -9.59
CA ARG A 72 17.25 0.19 -8.60
C ARG A 72 18.21 0.69 -7.50
N THR A 73 18.21 1.97 -7.17
CA THR A 73 19.17 2.57 -6.24
C THR A 73 18.62 2.69 -4.80
N GLN A 74 17.67 1.86 -4.38
CA GLN A 74 17.27 1.84 -2.98
C GLN A 74 18.02 0.75 -2.21
N ILE A 75 18.97 1.21 -1.43
CA ILE A 75 19.70 0.42 -0.43
C ILE A 75 18.79 0.35 0.81
N GLY A 76 18.16 -0.80 1.07
CA GLY A 76 17.52 -1.12 2.35
C GLY A 76 15.99 -1.18 2.44
N GLY A 77 15.22 -0.80 1.40
CA GLY A 77 13.76 -0.91 1.40
C GLY A 77 13.26 -2.31 1.04
N ARG A 78 12.38 -2.91 1.86
CA ARG A 78 11.73 -4.20 1.58
C ARG A 78 10.63 -4.11 0.52
N ASN A 79 10.09 -2.94 0.29
CA ASN A 79 9.04 -2.70 -0.70
C ASN A 79 9.68 -2.22 -1.99
N ARG A 80 9.46 -2.96 -3.07
CA ARG A 80 9.87 -2.55 -4.41
C ARG A 80 8.67 -1.89 -5.08
N PRO A 81 8.78 -0.61 -5.51
CA PRO A 81 7.77 -0.01 -6.39
C PRO A 81 7.65 -0.85 -7.67
N ALA A 82 6.54 -0.69 -8.40
CA ALA A 82 6.42 -1.32 -9.72
C ALA A 82 7.48 -0.74 -10.66
N ASP A 83 7.96 -1.56 -11.60
CA ASP A 83 8.99 -1.13 -12.56
C ASP A 83 8.57 0.08 -13.37
N TYR A 84 7.27 0.20 -13.67
CA TYR A 84 6.70 1.32 -14.42
C TYR A 84 5.37 1.76 -13.80
N LEU A 85 5.22 3.07 -13.62
CA LEU A 85 3.95 3.72 -13.31
C LEU A 85 3.60 4.71 -14.43
N PHE A 86 2.43 4.54 -15.03
CA PHE A 86 1.96 5.33 -16.17
C PHE A 86 0.96 6.38 -15.76
N ARG A 87 1.18 7.63 -16.21
CA ARG A 87 0.31 8.79 -15.97
C ARG A 87 -0.18 9.39 -17.28
N ALA A 88 -1.48 9.61 -17.36
CA ALA A 88 -2.09 10.36 -18.46
C ALA A 88 -2.93 11.51 -17.89
N GLU A 89 -2.82 12.70 -18.45
CA GLU A 89 -3.51 13.92 -18.02
C GLU A 89 -3.32 14.20 -16.50
N GLY A 90 -2.08 14.02 -16.02
CA GLY A 90 -1.70 14.25 -14.63
C GLY A 90 -2.23 13.22 -13.63
N ARG A 91 -2.88 12.13 -14.08
CA ARG A 91 -3.43 11.07 -13.23
C ARG A 91 -2.71 9.76 -13.45
N GLU A 92 -2.40 9.06 -12.37
CA GLU A 92 -1.92 7.68 -12.41
C GLU A 92 -3.00 6.78 -12.98
N ARG A 93 -2.65 5.87 -13.90
CA ARG A 93 -3.62 5.08 -14.66
C ARG A 93 -3.43 3.59 -14.53
N PHE A 94 -2.20 3.11 -14.61
CA PHE A 94 -1.85 1.70 -14.45
C PHE A 94 -0.38 1.52 -14.14
N VAL A 95 0.00 0.33 -13.72
CA VAL A 95 1.38 -0.08 -13.46
C VAL A 95 1.76 -1.27 -14.31
N CYS A 96 3.08 -1.44 -14.52
CA CYS A 96 3.62 -2.62 -15.16
C CYS A 96 4.80 -3.14 -14.34
N GLU A 97 4.74 -4.42 -14.01
CA GLU A 97 5.82 -5.18 -13.39
C GLU A 97 6.53 -5.99 -14.47
N ALA A 98 7.84 -5.84 -14.57
CA ALA A 98 8.68 -6.54 -15.51
C ALA A 98 9.38 -7.72 -14.83
N LYS A 99 9.57 -8.81 -15.56
CA LYS A 99 10.36 -9.96 -15.10
C LYS A 99 11.28 -10.44 -16.21
N LYS A 100 12.32 -11.16 -15.84
CA LYS A 100 13.21 -11.81 -16.82
C LYS A 100 12.50 -12.99 -17.48
N PRO A 101 12.73 -13.29 -18.79
CA PRO A 101 12.09 -14.40 -19.49
C PRO A 101 12.59 -15.80 -19.08
N ALA A 102 13.58 -15.88 -18.17
CA ALA A 102 14.21 -17.15 -17.75
C ALA A 102 13.34 -17.99 -16.78
N GLY A 103 12.15 -17.53 -16.40
CA GLY A 103 11.27 -18.22 -15.45
C GLY A 103 9.79 -17.92 -15.72
N ASP A 104 8.91 -18.70 -15.11
CA ASP A 104 7.48 -18.48 -15.21
C ASP A 104 7.05 -17.23 -14.44
N LEU A 105 6.02 -16.55 -14.93
CA LEU A 105 5.34 -15.46 -14.20
C LEU A 105 4.45 -16.06 -13.11
N ASP A 106 5.04 -16.29 -11.93
CA ASP A 106 4.44 -17.02 -10.81
C ASP A 106 3.44 -16.20 -9.96
N ALA A 107 2.90 -16.85 -8.92
CA ALA A 107 1.94 -16.26 -7.98
C ALA A 107 2.52 -15.07 -7.20
N GLY A 108 3.80 -15.10 -6.87
CA GLY A 108 4.48 -14.00 -6.17
C GLY A 108 4.59 -12.75 -7.05
N HIS A 109 4.92 -12.94 -8.34
CA HIS A 109 4.95 -11.85 -9.32
C HIS A 109 3.57 -11.23 -9.54
N ALA A 110 2.53 -12.07 -9.67
CA ALA A 110 1.16 -11.60 -9.80
C ALA A 110 0.68 -10.84 -8.56
N PHE A 111 1.03 -11.32 -7.37
CA PHE A 111 0.75 -10.63 -6.12
C PHE A 111 1.42 -9.25 -6.06
N GLN A 112 2.71 -9.16 -6.41
CA GLN A 112 3.48 -7.92 -6.42
C GLN A 112 2.84 -6.88 -7.35
N ALA A 113 2.54 -7.23 -8.60
CA ALA A 113 1.92 -6.32 -9.57
C ALA A 113 0.54 -5.81 -9.09
N LYS A 114 -0.32 -6.73 -8.62
CA LYS A 114 -1.65 -6.38 -8.10
C LYS A 114 -1.57 -5.55 -6.82
N ARG A 115 -0.64 -5.88 -5.91
CA ARG A 115 -0.46 -5.20 -4.64
C ARG A 115 -0.12 -3.73 -4.84
N TYR A 116 0.82 -3.42 -5.73
CA TYR A 116 1.18 -2.04 -6.01
C TYR A 116 0.01 -1.25 -6.60
N ALA A 117 -0.68 -1.80 -7.60
CA ALA A 117 -1.85 -1.15 -8.20
C ALA A 117 -2.98 -0.92 -7.19
N TRP A 118 -3.24 -1.88 -6.30
CA TRP A 118 -4.26 -1.77 -5.29
C TRP A 118 -3.96 -0.67 -4.26
N ASN A 119 -2.71 -0.56 -3.81
CA ASN A 119 -2.30 0.50 -2.87
C ASN A 119 -2.34 1.90 -3.49
N LYS A 120 -2.27 2.00 -4.81
CA LYS A 120 -2.42 3.24 -5.59
C LYS A 120 -3.85 3.51 -6.03
N ASP A 121 -4.81 2.65 -5.69
CA ASP A 121 -6.19 2.69 -6.19
C ASP A 121 -6.27 2.68 -7.74
N LEU A 122 -5.33 1.96 -8.38
CA LEU A 122 -5.28 1.83 -9.82
C LEU A 122 -6.10 0.63 -10.29
N PRO A 123 -6.86 0.79 -11.37
CA PRO A 123 -7.74 -0.27 -11.85
C PRO A 123 -7.04 -1.38 -12.62
N LEU A 124 -5.80 -1.16 -13.06
CA LEU A 124 -5.09 -2.05 -13.97
C LEU A 124 -3.65 -2.27 -13.53
N ALA A 125 -3.23 -3.54 -13.53
CA ALA A 125 -1.84 -3.95 -13.38
C ALA A 125 -1.43 -4.85 -14.53
N LEU A 126 -0.23 -4.61 -15.07
CA LEU A 126 0.41 -5.45 -16.06
C LEU A 126 1.54 -6.24 -15.39
N LEU A 127 1.72 -7.48 -15.81
CA LEU A 127 2.85 -8.32 -15.46
C LEU A 127 3.39 -8.93 -16.75
N THR A 128 4.68 -8.73 -17.03
CA THR A 128 5.26 -9.20 -18.30
C THR A 128 6.76 -9.47 -18.20
N ASP A 129 7.20 -10.45 -18.96
CA ASP A 129 8.60 -10.74 -19.28
C ASP A 129 8.87 -10.60 -20.80
N PHE A 130 7.95 -9.98 -21.52
CA PHE A 130 7.81 -9.89 -22.95
C PHE A 130 7.42 -11.22 -23.64
N GLU A 131 7.79 -12.39 -23.10
CA GLU A 131 7.28 -13.66 -23.61
C GLU A 131 5.77 -13.77 -23.38
N GLU A 132 5.33 -13.37 -22.18
CA GLU A 132 3.92 -13.26 -21.82
C GLU A 132 3.59 -11.85 -21.33
N LEU A 133 2.38 -11.41 -21.62
CA LEU A 133 1.77 -10.21 -21.05
C LEU A 133 0.46 -10.61 -20.37
N LYS A 134 0.44 -10.49 -19.04
CA LYS A 134 -0.75 -10.69 -18.21
C LYS A 134 -1.34 -9.35 -17.80
N VAL A 135 -2.65 -9.21 -17.96
CA VAL A 135 -3.40 -8.00 -17.63
C VAL A 135 -4.37 -8.31 -16.51
N TYR A 136 -4.21 -7.63 -15.37
CA TYR A 136 -5.06 -7.79 -14.19
C TYR A 136 -5.94 -6.58 -14.00
N LEU A 137 -7.23 -6.81 -13.76
CA LEU A 137 -8.19 -5.82 -13.27
C LEU A 137 -8.17 -5.84 -11.75
N VAL A 138 -7.71 -4.75 -11.14
CA VAL A 138 -7.50 -4.65 -9.70
C VAL A 138 -8.70 -3.95 -9.06
N GLY A 139 -9.42 -4.66 -8.20
CA GLY A 139 -10.63 -4.14 -7.56
C GLY A 139 -10.85 -4.62 -6.13
N GLY A 140 -9.91 -5.40 -5.59
CA GLY A 140 -9.98 -5.92 -4.23
C GLY A 140 -8.61 -6.23 -3.68
N ARG A 141 -8.54 -6.51 -2.39
CA ARG A 141 -7.31 -6.90 -1.69
C ARG A 141 -6.62 -8.05 -2.43
N PRO A 142 -5.38 -7.92 -2.83
CA PRO A 142 -4.62 -9.00 -3.47
C PRO A 142 -4.27 -10.08 -2.45
N HIS A 143 -4.35 -11.33 -2.87
CA HIS A 143 -3.92 -12.51 -2.11
C HIS A 143 -2.91 -13.30 -2.93
N ARG A 144 -1.86 -13.78 -2.28
CA ARG A 144 -0.81 -14.57 -2.93
C ARG A 144 -1.33 -15.92 -3.40
N ASP A 145 -2.24 -16.50 -2.63
CA ASP A 145 -2.87 -17.80 -2.94
C ASP A 145 -3.89 -17.72 -4.09
N GLU A 146 -4.20 -16.52 -4.58
CA GLU A 146 -5.13 -16.26 -5.66
C GLU A 146 -4.44 -15.52 -6.83
N PRO A 147 -3.44 -16.15 -7.50
CA PRO A 147 -2.67 -15.47 -8.56
C PRO A 147 -3.55 -15.01 -9.73
N ASP A 148 -4.58 -15.79 -10.08
CA ASP A 148 -5.47 -15.50 -11.19
C ASP A 148 -6.64 -14.58 -10.84
N ALA A 149 -6.77 -14.15 -9.58
CA ALA A 149 -7.81 -13.21 -9.18
C ALA A 149 -7.62 -11.88 -9.93
N GLY A 150 -8.64 -11.50 -10.73
CA GLY A 150 -8.61 -10.32 -11.57
C GLY A 150 -7.87 -10.48 -12.90
N LEU A 151 -7.31 -11.65 -13.22
CA LEU A 151 -6.68 -11.90 -14.52
C LEU A 151 -7.72 -11.77 -15.64
N TRP A 152 -7.56 -10.73 -16.47
CA TRP A 152 -8.48 -10.45 -17.57
C TRP A 152 -8.00 -11.06 -18.88
N LYS A 153 -6.71 -10.92 -19.19
CA LYS A 153 -6.09 -11.41 -20.44
C LYS A 153 -4.68 -11.90 -20.19
N THR A 154 -4.31 -12.90 -20.95
CA THR A 154 -2.92 -13.34 -21.12
C THR A 154 -2.67 -13.47 -22.62
N TRP A 155 -1.58 -12.84 -23.07
CA TRP A 155 -1.11 -12.99 -24.45
C TRP A 155 0.35 -13.43 -24.45
N HIS A 156 0.65 -14.41 -25.26
CA HIS A 156 2.02 -14.80 -25.56
C HIS A 156 2.55 -13.92 -26.72
N PHE A 157 3.85 -13.58 -26.73
CA PHE A 157 4.43 -12.65 -27.71
C PHE A 157 4.09 -12.96 -29.17
N ARG A 158 3.97 -14.26 -29.53
CA ARG A 158 3.57 -14.69 -30.88
C ARG A 158 2.15 -14.25 -31.27
N GLN A 159 1.32 -13.96 -30.30
CA GLN A 159 -0.04 -13.46 -30.51
C GLN A 159 -0.09 -11.94 -30.64
N PHE A 160 0.94 -11.22 -30.19
CA PHE A 160 0.94 -9.75 -30.17
C PHE A 160 0.58 -9.11 -31.50
N PRO A 161 1.11 -9.58 -32.67
CA PRO A 161 0.71 -9.01 -33.95
C PRO A 161 -0.77 -9.20 -34.28
N LEU A 162 -1.37 -10.31 -33.84
CA LEU A 162 -2.80 -10.63 -34.06
C LEU A 162 -3.72 -9.76 -33.20
N VAL A 163 -3.25 -9.35 -32.02
CA VAL A 163 -4.01 -8.55 -31.05
C VAL A 163 -3.50 -7.09 -30.96
N ALA A 164 -2.69 -6.66 -31.92
CA ALA A 164 -2.07 -5.33 -31.92
C ALA A 164 -3.10 -4.20 -31.73
N ARG A 165 -4.27 -4.28 -32.37
CA ARG A 165 -5.35 -3.32 -32.21
C ARG A 165 -5.94 -3.32 -30.80
N GLU A 166 -6.06 -4.48 -30.17
CA GLU A 166 -6.53 -4.61 -28.79
C GLU A 166 -5.52 -4.00 -27.82
N LEU A 167 -4.22 -4.30 -27.99
CA LEU A 167 -3.13 -3.72 -27.21
C LEU A 167 -3.10 -2.19 -27.34
N TRP A 168 -3.24 -1.66 -28.56
CA TRP A 168 -3.30 -0.22 -28.81
C TRP A 168 -4.47 0.44 -28.10
N ASN A 169 -5.67 -0.13 -28.24
CA ASN A 169 -6.89 0.44 -27.64
C ASN A 169 -6.89 0.39 -26.11
N LEU A 170 -6.13 -0.54 -25.52
CA LEU A 170 -6.00 -0.69 -24.08
C LEU A 170 -4.88 0.19 -23.51
N LEU A 171 -3.70 0.19 -24.14
CA LEU A 171 -2.45 0.62 -23.53
C LEU A 171 -1.81 1.86 -24.21
N SER A 172 -2.28 2.28 -25.40
CA SER A 172 -1.70 3.50 -26.00
C SER A 172 -1.99 4.73 -25.13
N ARG A 173 -1.04 5.65 -25.11
CA ARG A 173 -1.17 6.90 -24.36
C ARG A 173 -2.47 7.65 -24.72
N GLU A 174 -2.81 7.68 -25.99
CA GLU A 174 -4.04 8.32 -26.49
C GLU A 174 -5.30 7.62 -25.98
N ALA A 175 -5.37 6.30 -26.06
CA ALA A 175 -6.52 5.52 -25.59
C ALA A 175 -6.71 5.66 -24.07
N VAL A 176 -5.60 5.63 -23.31
CA VAL A 176 -5.62 5.78 -21.85
C VAL A 176 -6.05 7.20 -21.45
N ALA A 177 -5.49 8.23 -22.08
CA ALA A 177 -5.88 9.63 -21.87
C ALA A 177 -7.38 9.85 -22.24
N GLY A 178 -7.86 9.20 -23.29
CA GLY A 178 -9.26 9.23 -23.70
C GLY A 178 -10.21 8.38 -22.85
N GLY A 179 -9.77 7.82 -21.70
CA GLY A 179 -10.62 7.03 -20.79
C GLY A 179 -10.88 5.59 -21.26
N GLY A 180 -9.98 5.00 -22.06
CA GLY A 180 -10.12 3.62 -22.57
C GLY A 180 -10.24 2.58 -21.46
N ILE A 181 -9.40 2.71 -20.41
CA ILE A 181 -9.44 1.82 -19.24
C ILE A 181 -10.78 1.93 -18.49
N ASP A 182 -11.29 3.16 -18.30
CA ASP A 182 -12.57 3.39 -17.61
C ASP A 182 -13.73 2.78 -18.39
N ARG A 183 -13.76 2.94 -19.73
CA ARG A 183 -14.78 2.32 -20.59
C ARG A 183 -14.71 0.78 -20.56
N LEU A 184 -13.50 0.22 -20.53
CA LEU A 184 -13.34 -1.23 -20.37
C LEU A 184 -13.98 -1.71 -19.08
N ILE A 185 -13.67 -1.05 -17.95
CA ILE A 185 -14.20 -1.41 -16.64
C ILE A 185 -15.72 -1.24 -16.59
N ASP A 186 -16.25 -0.19 -17.20
CA ASP A 186 -17.70 0.07 -17.23
C ASP A 186 -18.48 -0.95 -18.07
N ALA A 187 -17.83 -1.53 -19.08
CA ALA A 187 -18.41 -2.58 -19.91
C ALA A 187 -18.44 -3.96 -19.23
N LEU A 188 -17.71 -4.14 -18.11
CA LEU A 188 -17.68 -5.43 -17.41
C LEU A 188 -19.02 -5.72 -16.69
N PRO A 189 -19.43 -6.99 -16.61
CA PRO A 189 -20.64 -7.37 -15.92
C PRO A 189 -20.55 -7.04 -14.42
N LYS A 190 -21.64 -6.51 -13.85
CA LYS A 190 -21.74 -6.23 -12.43
C LYS A 190 -21.77 -7.53 -11.63
N ARG A 191 -21.17 -7.51 -10.44
CA ARG A 191 -21.17 -8.66 -9.54
C ARG A 191 -22.62 -9.00 -9.12
N PRO A 192 -23.09 -10.26 -9.25
CA PRO A 192 -24.43 -10.61 -8.79
C PRO A 192 -24.52 -10.44 -7.27
N THR A 193 -25.56 -9.74 -6.83
CA THR A 193 -25.91 -9.58 -5.41
C THR A 193 -26.69 -10.81 -4.96
N GLY A 194 -26.07 -11.76 -4.24
CA GLY A 194 -26.74 -12.93 -3.68
C GLY A 194 -25.78 -13.89 -2.97
N ARG A 195 -26.28 -14.57 -1.91
CA ARG A 195 -25.55 -15.61 -1.16
C ARG A 195 -25.50 -16.97 -1.91
N GLY A 196 -25.21 -16.98 -3.18
CA GLY A 196 -25.11 -18.20 -3.98
C GLY A 196 -23.67 -18.55 -4.29
N LYS A 197 -23.34 -19.84 -4.27
CA LYS A 197 -22.04 -20.45 -4.61
C LYS A 197 -21.64 -20.21 -6.09
N ALA A 198 -21.49 -18.98 -6.52
CA ALA A 198 -20.87 -18.67 -7.80
C ALA A 198 -19.42 -18.25 -7.55
N ARG A 199 -18.60 -19.18 -7.07
CA ARG A 199 -17.13 -19.11 -7.12
C ARG A 199 -16.64 -19.48 -8.54
N GLN A 200 -17.42 -19.14 -9.56
CA GLN A 200 -17.01 -19.24 -10.94
C GLN A 200 -16.44 -17.90 -11.38
N GLN A 201 -15.21 -17.96 -11.83
CA GLN A 201 -14.33 -17.01 -12.46
C GLN A 201 -14.98 -16.09 -13.50
N TRP A 202 -15.90 -15.24 -13.07
CA TRP A 202 -16.37 -14.15 -13.92
C TRP A 202 -15.49 -12.95 -13.63
N LEU A 203 -14.87 -12.42 -14.65
CA LEU A 203 -14.29 -11.09 -14.66
C LEU A 203 -15.41 -10.10 -14.41
N LEU A 204 -15.62 -9.83 -13.16
CA LEU A 204 -16.66 -8.93 -12.72
C LEU A 204 -16.04 -7.53 -12.62
N LYS A 205 -16.88 -6.52 -12.86
CA LYS A 205 -16.49 -5.12 -12.60
C LYS A 205 -15.79 -5.06 -11.24
N PRO A 206 -14.56 -4.54 -11.18
CA PRO A 206 -13.85 -4.38 -9.92
C PRO A 206 -14.75 -3.69 -8.91
N ASP A 207 -14.93 -4.29 -7.74
CA ASP A 207 -15.73 -3.69 -6.68
C ASP A 207 -14.87 -2.61 -5.99
N ARG A 208 -14.84 -1.42 -6.58
CA ARG A 208 -14.18 -0.25 -5.99
C ARG A 208 -14.80 0.17 -4.65
N THR A 209 -15.93 -0.45 -4.24
CA THR A 209 -16.52 -0.21 -2.92
C THR A 209 -15.78 -0.94 -1.80
N ARG A 210 -14.89 -1.90 -2.13
CA ARG A 210 -13.87 -2.43 -1.21
C ARG A 210 -12.54 -1.75 -1.49
N ALA A 211 -12.57 -0.44 -1.51
CA ALA A 211 -11.41 0.38 -1.61
C ALA A 211 -10.41 0.04 -0.49
N LEU A 212 -9.15 0.29 -0.73
CA LEU A 212 -8.06 0.14 0.24
C LEU A 212 -8.44 0.72 1.63
N ASP A 213 -9.16 1.86 1.64
CA ASP A 213 -9.60 2.53 2.86
C ASP A 213 -10.56 1.67 3.70
N ALA A 214 -11.52 1.00 3.07
CA ALA A 214 -12.47 0.14 3.79
C ALA A 214 -11.80 -1.14 4.32
N ASP A 215 -10.90 -1.74 3.56
CA ASP A 215 -10.17 -2.94 3.97
C ASP A 215 -9.21 -2.63 5.13
N PHE A 216 -8.44 -1.55 5.01
CA PHE A 216 -7.51 -1.14 6.05
C PHE A 216 -8.24 -0.67 7.32
N LEU A 217 -9.39 0.01 7.18
CA LEU A 217 -10.21 0.37 8.34
C LEU A 217 -10.73 -0.88 9.07
N ASN A 218 -11.17 -1.91 8.34
CA ASN A 218 -11.58 -3.18 8.95
C ASN A 218 -10.42 -3.85 9.69
N PHE A 219 -9.23 -3.88 9.08
CA PHE A 219 -8.02 -4.38 9.72
C PHE A 219 -7.73 -3.61 11.04
N LEU A 220 -7.82 -2.28 11.02
CA LEU A 220 -7.62 -1.46 12.22
C LEU A 220 -8.72 -1.67 13.28
N ASP A 221 -9.96 -1.93 12.89
CA ASP A 221 -11.04 -2.23 13.82
C ASP A 221 -10.87 -3.61 14.47
N GLU A 222 -10.35 -4.59 13.74
CA GLU A 222 -9.95 -5.90 14.27
C GLU A 222 -8.78 -5.76 15.25
N ALA A 223 -7.75 -5.02 14.87
CA ALA A 223 -6.61 -4.72 15.74
C ALA A 223 -7.04 -3.99 17.03
N ARG A 224 -7.93 -3.02 16.91
CA ARG A 224 -8.52 -2.28 18.02
C ARG A 224 -9.26 -3.21 19.00
N ARG A 225 -10.09 -4.11 18.47
CA ARG A 225 -10.83 -5.09 19.27
C ARG A 225 -9.88 -6.06 19.96
N GLY A 226 -8.90 -6.57 19.22
CA GLY A 226 -7.89 -7.49 19.76
C GLY A 226 -7.06 -6.86 20.88
N LEU A 227 -6.53 -5.65 20.66
CA LEU A 227 -5.77 -4.94 21.68
C LEU A 227 -6.62 -4.60 22.91
N ALA A 228 -7.85 -4.14 22.71
CA ALA A 228 -8.74 -3.84 23.82
C ALA A 228 -9.08 -5.08 24.66
N SER A 229 -9.29 -6.23 24.00
CA SER A 229 -9.52 -7.51 24.69
C SER A 229 -8.29 -7.96 25.46
N ASP A 230 -7.10 -7.79 24.89
CA ASP A 230 -5.83 -8.13 25.53
C ASP A 230 -5.55 -7.23 26.75
N LEU A 231 -5.71 -5.91 26.61
CA LEU A 231 -5.59 -4.97 27.72
C LEU A 231 -6.60 -5.24 28.81
N TRP A 232 -7.85 -5.54 28.46
CA TRP A 232 -8.91 -5.89 29.41
C TRP A 232 -8.59 -7.15 30.21
N ARG A 233 -8.00 -8.15 29.58
CA ARG A 233 -7.61 -9.42 30.21
C ARG A 233 -6.41 -9.27 31.15
N LEU A 234 -5.45 -8.39 30.84
CA LEU A 234 -4.15 -8.31 31.53
C LEU A 234 -4.04 -7.22 32.58
N ASN A 235 -5.00 -6.28 32.63
CA ASN A 235 -4.91 -5.11 33.51
C ASN A 235 -6.14 -4.96 34.39
N ASP A 236 -6.06 -4.07 35.40
CA ASP A 236 -7.17 -3.75 36.28
C ASP A 236 -8.32 -3.05 35.53
N HIS A 237 -9.51 -3.66 35.62
CA HIS A 237 -10.71 -3.20 34.93
C HIS A 237 -11.17 -1.82 35.44
N GLU A 238 -11.14 -1.57 36.74
CA GLU A 238 -11.57 -0.29 37.30
C GLU A 238 -10.67 0.85 36.82
N ALA A 239 -9.35 0.62 36.80
CA ALA A 239 -8.39 1.57 36.28
C ALA A 239 -8.58 1.85 34.80
N LEU A 240 -8.97 0.85 33.98
CA LEU A 240 -9.22 1.01 32.56
C LEU A 240 -10.55 1.72 32.24
N LEU A 241 -11.56 1.55 33.09
CA LEU A 241 -12.86 2.23 32.93
C LEU A 241 -12.80 3.70 33.35
N ALA A 242 -11.98 4.04 34.33
CA ALA A 242 -11.85 5.39 34.84
C ALA A 242 -11.42 6.36 33.72
N GLY A 243 -12.22 7.39 33.48
CA GLY A 243 -11.90 8.44 32.50
C GLY A 243 -11.73 7.96 31.06
N ASN A 244 -12.34 6.84 30.67
CA ASN A 244 -12.23 6.25 29.32
C ASN A 244 -10.80 5.79 28.91
N ARG A 245 -9.98 5.44 29.92
CA ARG A 245 -8.56 5.09 29.72
C ARG A 245 -8.35 3.91 28.78
N LEU A 246 -9.28 2.94 28.73
CA LEU A 246 -9.19 1.83 27.79
C LEU A 246 -9.12 2.34 26.32
N ASN A 247 -10.02 3.24 25.93
CA ASN A 247 -10.02 3.79 24.60
C ASN A 247 -8.76 4.62 24.30
N ASP A 248 -8.35 5.44 25.28
CA ASP A 248 -7.17 6.28 25.13
C ASP A 248 -5.89 5.43 25.01
N ALA A 249 -5.75 4.36 25.79
CA ALA A 249 -4.65 3.42 25.69
C ALA A 249 -4.63 2.71 24.33
N VAL A 250 -5.78 2.19 23.87
CA VAL A 250 -5.90 1.49 22.59
C VAL A 250 -5.51 2.41 21.43
N HIS A 251 -6.05 3.62 21.38
CA HIS A 251 -5.70 4.60 20.35
C HIS A 251 -4.20 4.92 20.41
N ARG A 252 -3.67 5.27 21.58
CA ARG A 252 -2.27 5.66 21.75
C ARG A 252 -1.28 4.57 21.29
N ILE A 253 -1.55 3.32 21.64
CA ILE A 253 -0.69 2.19 21.27
C ILE A 253 -0.73 1.96 19.77
N LEU A 254 -1.93 1.87 19.16
CA LEU A 254 -2.07 1.65 17.72
C LEU A 254 -1.50 2.80 16.90
N ASP A 255 -1.75 4.05 17.30
CA ASP A 255 -1.23 5.24 16.62
C ASP A 255 0.31 5.23 16.58
N ARG A 256 0.96 4.87 17.70
CA ARG A 256 2.41 4.78 17.81
C ARG A 256 2.98 3.71 16.88
N LEU A 257 2.39 2.52 16.88
CA LEU A 257 2.84 1.41 16.04
C LEU A 257 2.66 1.72 14.54
N LEU A 258 1.49 2.26 14.17
CA LEU A 258 1.21 2.67 12.79
C LEU A 258 2.16 3.78 12.33
N PHE A 259 2.38 4.79 13.18
CA PHE A 259 3.29 5.88 12.86
C PHE A 259 4.72 5.35 12.61
N LEU A 260 5.24 4.52 13.51
CA LEU A 260 6.56 3.93 13.32
C LEU A 260 6.63 3.13 12.02
N ARG A 261 5.61 2.33 11.75
CA ARG A 261 5.57 1.52 10.53
C ARG A 261 5.54 2.38 9.26
N ILE A 262 4.74 3.46 9.25
CA ILE A 262 4.70 4.41 8.12
C ILE A 262 6.07 5.08 7.93
N CYS A 263 6.73 5.49 9.01
CA CYS A 263 8.07 6.07 8.95
C CYS A 263 9.10 5.07 8.38
N GLU A 264 9.06 3.82 8.85
CA GLU A 264 9.95 2.75 8.38
C GLU A 264 9.80 2.46 6.89
N ASP A 265 8.56 2.45 6.37
CA ASP A 265 8.31 2.23 4.94
C ASP A 265 8.72 3.42 4.08
N ARG A 266 8.67 4.63 4.63
CA ARG A 266 9.09 5.86 3.95
C ARG A 266 10.58 6.20 4.14
N ASP A 267 11.37 5.23 4.55
CA ASP A 267 12.82 5.36 4.78
C ASP A 267 13.19 6.53 5.74
N MET A 268 12.27 6.89 6.65
CA MET A 268 12.60 7.82 7.70
C MET A 268 13.38 7.08 8.79
N ASP A 269 14.54 7.61 9.14
CA ASP A 269 15.36 7.01 10.19
C ASP A 269 14.65 7.10 11.55
N THR A 270 14.10 5.98 11.99
CA THR A 270 13.50 5.81 13.31
C THR A 270 14.41 5.02 14.26
N GLY A 271 15.63 4.70 13.84
CA GLY A 271 16.54 3.82 14.56
C GLY A 271 16.20 2.34 14.35
N GLU A 272 15.87 1.62 15.41
CA GLU A 272 15.55 0.19 15.30
C GLU A 272 14.14 -0.05 14.75
N ARG A 273 14.00 -0.94 13.77
CA ARG A 273 12.71 -1.27 13.14
C ARG A 273 11.85 -2.17 14.04
N LEU A 274 10.52 -2.05 13.93
CA LEU A 274 9.56 -2.85 14.70
C LEU A 274 9.75 -4.36 14.47
N ASP A 275 9.96 -4.80 13.23
CA ASP A 275 10.19 -6.21 12.91
C ASP A 275 11.48 -6.76 13.54
N THR A 276 12.50 -5.92 13.65
CA THR A 276 13.77 -6.26 14.32
C THR A 276 13.56 -6.42 15.83
N LEU A 277 12.73 -5.57 16.45
CA LEU A 277 12.35 -5.73 17.87
C LEU A 277 11.65 -7.05 18.11
N VAL A 278 10.69 -7.42 17.25
CA VAL A 278 9.99 -8.71 17.31
C VAL A 278 10.97 -9.87 17.13
N ALA A 279 11.88 -9.79 16.15
CA ALA A 279 12.87 -10.84 15.91
C ALA A 279 13.83 -11.03 17.11
N LYS A 280 14.24 -9.95 17.76
CA LYS A 280 15.07 -10.01 18.99
C LYS A 280 14.31 -10.64 20.16
N TRP A 281 13.05 -10.23 20.34
CA TRP A 281 12.20 -10.79 21.38
C TRP A 281 11.98 -12.29 21.18
N ARG A 282 11.65 -12.76 19.97
CA ARG A 282 11.47 -14.19 19.66
C ARG A 282 12.73 -15.01 19.95
N ARG A 283 13.91 -14.50 19.57
CA ARG A 283 15.18 -15.19 19.88
C ARG A 283 15.41 -15.30 21.38
N ALA A 284 15.08 -14.27 22.15
CA ALA A 284 15.22 -14.26 23.60
C ALA A 284 14.23 -15.23 24.29
N SER A 285 13.03 -15.41 23.68
CA SER A 285 11.98 -16.32 24.17
C SER A 285 12.21 -17.79 23.79
N GLY A 286 13.24 -18.09 22.98
CA GLY A 286 13.58 -19.48 22.57
C GLY A 286 12.63 -20.06 21.51
N GLU A 287 11.88 -19.20 20.79
CA GLU A 287 11.00 -19.62 19.70
C GLU A 287 11.84 -19.95 18.44
N ASP A 288 11.74 -21.18 17.94
CA ASP A 288 12.34 -21.61 16.69
C ASP A 288 11.46 -21.29 15.46
N ASP A 289 12.05 -21.39 14.25
CA ASP A 289 11.36 -21.11 12.98
C ASP A 289 10.15 -22.03 12.69
N ALA A 290 10.04 -23.17 13.36
CA ALA A 290 8.91 -24.12 13.20
C ALA A 290 7.63 -23.62 13.90
N GLY A 291 7.76 -22.98 15.05
CA GLY A 291 6.66 -22.29 15.72
C GLY A 291 6.11 -21.10 14.92
N ARG A 292 6.98 -20.50 14.10
CA ARG A 292 6.66 -19.34 13.25
C ARG A 292 5.61 -19.65 12.16
N ARG A 293 5.71 -20.80 11.51
CA ARG A 293 4.80 -21.21 10.42
C ARG A 293 3.41 -21.63 10.91
N ALA A 294 3.32 -22.18 12.09
CA ALA A 294 2.04 -22.64 12.65
C ALA A 294 1.12 -21.51 13.12
N ARG A 295 1.64 -20.30 13.34
CA ARG A 295 0.91 -19.14 13.89
C ARG A 295 0.67 -17.99 12.91
N GLN A 296 0.97 -18.17 11.62
CA GLN A 296 0.69 -17.17 10.55
C GLN A 296 -0.78 -17.18 10.11
N GLN A 297 -1.73 -17.37 11.05
CA GLN A 297 -3.13 -17.14 10.75
C GLN A 297 -3.44 -15.64 10.86
N PRO A 298 -4.25 -15.09 9.92
CA PRO A 298 -4.73 -13.71 10.01
C PRO A 298 -5.37 -13.40 11.37
N LEU A 299 -5.25 -12.17 11.84
CA LEU A 299 -5.78 -11.72 13.14
C LEU A 299 -7.24 -12.14 13.36
N ALA A 300 -8.05 -12.14 12.29
CA ALA A 300 -9.46 -12.53 12.27
C ALA A 300 -9.71 -14.04 12.49
N LEU A 301 -8.70 -14.90 12.33
CA LEU A 301 -8.81 -16.37 12.45
C LEU A 301 -8.08 -16.92 13.69
N ARG A 302 -7.47 -16.07 14.50
CA ARG A 302 -6.80 -16.49 15.73
C ARG A 302 -7.86 -16.80 16.80
N GLU A 303 -8.06 -18.09 17.07
CA GLU A 303 -8.82 -18.52 18.24
C GLU A 303 -8.16 -17.99 19.51
N GLU A 304 -8.96 -17.71 20.55
CA GLU A 304 -8.42 -17.31 21.86
C GLU A 304 -7.35 -18.33 22.30
N PRO A 305 -6.15 -17.87 22.68
CA PRO A 305 -5.09 -18.78 23.09
C PRO A 305 -5.58 -19.64 24.26
N PRO A 306 -5.32 -20.96 24.24
CA PRO A 306 -5.66 -21.83 25.36
C PRO A 306 -4.97 -21.32 26.63
N ALA A 307 -5.64 -21.42 27.75
CA ALA A 307 -5.11 -21.03 29.04
C ALA A 307 -3.73 -21.66 29.27
N ALA A 308 -2.72 -20.86 29.47
CA ALA A 308 -1.30 -21.19 29.42
C ALA A 308 -0.92 -22.25 30.51
N GLY A 309 -0.46 -23.39 30.03
CA GLY A 309 0.34 -24.36 30.78
C GLY A 309 1.77 -24.39 30.21
N GLY A 310 2.53 -23.33 30.35
CA GLY A 310 3.93 -23.26 30.00
C GLY A 310 4.56 -22.03 30.67
N ARG A 311 5.82 -22.08 31.07
CA ARG A 311 6.53 -21.00 31.77
C ARG A 311 6.26 -19.66 31.07
N ALA A 312 5.34 -18.88 31.67
CA ALA A 312 4.98 -17.56 31.19
C ALA A 312 6.20 -16.64 31.39
N GLU A 313 6.80 -16.16 30.29
CA GLU A 313 7.60 -14.95 30.36
C GLU A 313 6.74 -13.82 30.94
N PRO A 314 7.34 -12.84 31.66
CA PRO A 314 6.58 -11.72 32.20
C PRO A 314 5.90 -10.99 31.02
N ALA A 315 4.57 -11.01 30.99
CA ALA A 315 3.77 -10.32 29.97
C ALA A 315 4.31 -8.88 29.80
N GLY A 316 4.55 -8.46 28.57
CA GLY A 316 4.98 -7.09 28.26
C GLY A 316 6.48 -6.92 28.05
N SER A 317 7.27 -7.97 27.82
CA SER A 317 8.70 -7.82 27.50
C SER A 317 8.92 -7.14 26.15
N LEU A 318 8.15 -7.50 25.12
CA LEU A 318 8.18 -6.85 23.80
C LEU A 318 7.64 -5.42 23.88
N TRP A 319 6.52 -5.22 24.60
CA TRP A 319 5.97 -3.87 24.77
C TRP A 319 6.98 -2.92 25.45
N ARG A 320 7.68 -3.37 26.48
CA ARG A 320 8.75 -2.58 27.11
C ARG A 320 9.88 -2.25 26.15
N ALA A 321 10.23 -3.14 25.21
CA ALA A 321 11.21 -2.87 24.18
C ALA A 321 10.71 -1.76 23.23
N VAL A 322 9.46 -1.84 22.76
CA VAL A 322 8.81 -0.81 21.95
C VAL A 322 8.75 0.53 22.69
N VAL A 323 8.37 0.55 23.97
CA VAL A 323 8.33 1.80 24.78
C VAL A 323 9.72 2.42 24.91
N ARG A 324 10.78 1.62 25.13
CA ARG A 324 12.16 2.14 25.16
C ARG A 324 12.54 2.78 23.84
N HIS A 325 12.16 2.15 22.73
CA HIS A 325 12.38 2.70 21.40
C HIS A 325 11.64 4.03 21.20
N LEU A 326 10.36 4.11 21.55
CA LEU A 326 9.56 5.35 21.52
C LEU A 326 10.18 6.46 22.39
N ARG A 327 10.71 6.12 23.56
CA ARG A 327 11.42 7.08 24.45
C ARG A 327 12.73 7.57 23.85
N ALA A 328 13.40 6.76 23.04
CA ALA A 328 14.60 7.19 22.32
C ALA A 328 14.26 8.24 21.24
N LEU A 329 13.11 8.13 20.58
CA LEU A 329 12.61 9.08 19.58
C LEU A 329 12.15 10.43 20.18
N ASP A 330 11.70 10.44 21.43
CA ASP A 330 11.28 11.65 22.16
C ASP A 330 12.47 12.44 22.78
N ARG A 331 13.68 11.89 22.75
CA ARG A 331 14.87 12.57 23.21
C ARG A 331 15.52 13.33 22.06
N ARG A 332 15.95 14.56 22.28
CA ARG A 332 16.79 15.27 21.31
C ARG A 332 18.05 14.45 21.09
N PRO A 333 18.20 13.79 19.94
CA PRO A 333 19.30 12.88 19.73
C PRO A 333 20.60 13.67 19.54
N PRO A 334 21.74 13.08 19.93
CA PRO A 334 23.04 13.69 19.63
C PRO A 334 23.35 13.72 18.15
N SER A 335 22.65 13.00 17.20
CA SER A 335 23.13 13.04 15.83
C SER A 335 22.28 12.57 14.65
N HIS A 336 21.43 11.55 14.68
CA HIS A 336 20.97 10.99 13.40
C HIS A 336 19.46 10.72 13.27
N VAL A 337 18.72 10.62 14.36
CA VAL A 337 17.29 10.33 14.34
C VAL A 337 16.48 11.63 14.43
N PRO A 338 15.48 11.85 13.56
CA PRO A 338 14.61 13.01 13.66
C PRO A 338 13.95 13.11 15.03
N PHE A 339 13.92 14.31 15.61
CA PHE A 339 13.23 14.57 16.86
C PHE A 339 11.72 14.73 16.58
N PHE A 340 10.93 13.77 17.04
CA PHE A 340 9.49 13.83 16.95
C PHE A 340 8.87 14.54 18.15
N ASN A 341 8.67 15.84 18.03
CA ASN A 341 8.15 16.72 19.11
C ASN A 341 6.61 16.68 19.22
N GLY A 342 5.96 15.63 18.83
CA GLY A 342 4.50 15.50 18.88
C GLY A 342 4.00 14.92 20.20
N ASN A 343 2.74 15.24 20.57
CA ASN A 343 2.08 14.66 21.75
C ASN A 343 2.03 13.12 21.72
N LEU A 344 2.13 12.52 20.54
CA LEU A 344 2.14 11.07 20.35
C LEU A 344 3.29 10.40 21.10
N PHE A 345 4.46 11.06 21.15
CA PHE A 345 5.69 10.51 21.74
C PHE A 345 5.91 10.94 23.19
N LYS A 346 5.09 11.82 23.76
CA LYS A 346 5.20 12.17 25.18
C LYS A 346 4.84 10.99 26.07
N PRO A 347 5.40 10.92 27.31
CA PRO A 347 5.04 9.91 28.29
C PRO A 347 3.52 9.77 28.44
N HIS A 348 3.04 8.53 28.49
CA HIS A 348 1.61 8.23 28.57
C HIS A 348 1.39 7.01 29.45
N PHE A 349 0.31 6.99 30.24
CA PHE A 349 0.01 5.88 31.14
C PHE A 349 -0.08 4.51 30.45
N SER A 350 -0.39 4.47 29.13
CA SER A 350 -0.43 3.22 28.37
C SER A 350 0.91 2.49 28.32
N GLU A 351 2.02 3.16 28.64
CA GLU A 351 3.36 2.57 28.68
C GLU A 351 3.56 1.65 29.89
N GLU A 352 2.75 1.86 30.93
CA GLU A 352 2.77 1.07 32.17
C GLU A 352 1.83 -0.13 32.11
N LEU A 353 0.92 -0.18 31.11
CA LEU A 353 -0.02 -1.27 30.96
C LEU A 353 0.68 -2.57 30.49
N ALA A 354 0.18 -3.70 30.95
CA ALA A 354 0.54 -4.98 30.39
C ALA A 354 -0.12 -5.15 29.02
N VAL A 355 0.69 -5.39 27.99
CA VAL A 355 0.27 -5.75 26.63
C VAL A 355 0.81 -7.15 26.33
N GLY A 356 -0.01 -8.04 25.80
CA GLY A 356 0.40 -9.40 25.48
C GLY A 356 1.42 -9.41 24.34
N ASP A 357 2.57 -10.02 24.58
CA ASP A 357 3.68 -10.05 23.63
C ASP A 357 3.30 -10.76 22.33
N GLU A 358 2.49 -11.84 22.42
CA GLU A 358 1.99 -12.59 21.25
C GLU A 358 1.06 -11.75 20.37
N TRP A 359 0.13 -11.00 21.00
CA TRP A 359 -0.72 -10.09 20.24
C TRP A 359 0.08 -9.02 19.54
N LEU A 360 1.01 -8.41 20.26
CA LEU A 360 1.85 -7.33 19.75
C LEU A 360 2.77 -7.80 18.62
N ALA A 361 3.43 -8.95 18.80
CA ALA A 361 4.27 -9.55 17.77
C ALA A 361 3.46 -9.93 16.51
N GLY A 362 2.24 -10.42 16.70
CA GLY A 362 1.34 -10.73 15.60
C GLY A 362 0.89 -9.49 14.83
N PHE A 363 0.47 -8.44 15.53
CA PHE A 363 0.05 -7.19 14.89
C PHE A 363 1.21 -6.51 14.13
N ILE A 364 2.41 -6.45 14.74
CA ILE A 364 3.60 -5.94 14.04
C ILE A 364 3.93 -6.80 12.83
N GLY A 365 3.79 -8.13 12.94
CA GLY A 365 3.98 -9.06 11.82
C GLY A 365 3.00 -8.77 10.68
N ASP A 366 1.70 -8.66 10.97
CA ASP A 366 0.67 -8.38 9.96
C ASP A 366 0.90 -7.03 9.23
N LEU A 367 1.56 -6.07 9.89
CA LEU A 367 1.97 -4.79 9.28
C LEU A 367 3.27 -4.86 8.50
N SER A 368 4.18 -5.79 8.84
CA SER A 368 5.58 -5.78 8.39
C SER A 368 5.97 -6.98 7.52
N ASP A 369 5.12 -8.00 7.41
CA ASP A 369 5.38 -9.19 6.62
C ASP A 369 5.52 -8.84 5.13
N GLU A 370 6.34 -9.60 4.40
CA GLU A 370 6.45 -9.48 2.94
C GLU A 370 5.12 -9.75 2.22
N GLU A 371 4.24 -10.50 2.86
CA GLU A 371 2.89 -10.82 2.36
C GLU A 371 1.82 -9.82 2.81
N THR A 372 2.16 -8.81 3.64
CA THR A 372 1.19 -7.75 3.97
C THR A 372 0.68 -7.08 2.69
N PRO A 373 -0.62 -6.87 2.53
CA PRO A 373 -1.12 -6.18 1.33
C PRO A 373 -0.85 -4.68 1.35
N TYR A 374 -0.48 -4.10 2.51
CA TYR A 374 -0.30 -2.66 2.69
C TYR A 374 1.13 -2.22 2.40
N LEU A 375 1.27 -1.16 1.60
CA LEU A 375 2.52 -0.50 1.23
C LEU A 375 2.44 0.98 1.66
N PHE A 376 2.89 1.30 2.87
CA PHE A 376 2.70 2.64 3.44
C PHE A 376 3.54 3.74 2.76
N ASP A 377 4.59 3.36 2.03
CA ASP A 377 5.34 4.25 1.15
C ASP A 377 4.58 4.61 -0.13
N VAL A 378 3.71 3.69 -0.58
CA VAL A 378 2.94 3.78 -1.82
C VAL A 378 1.55 4.39 -1.60
N ILE A 379 0.89 4.07 -0.46
CA ILE A 379 -0.46 4.56 -0.15
C ILE A 379 -0.46 6.08 -0.10
N PRO A 380 -1.35 6.76 -0.86
CA PRO A 380 -1.50 8.20 -0.81
C PRO A 380 -1.81 8.70 0.61
N VAL A 381 -1.19 9.81 1.02
CA VAL A 381 -1.37 10.36 2.37
C VAL A 381 -2.83 10.74 2.65
N GLU A 382 -3.56 11.12 1.62
CA GLU A 382 -4.99 11.47 1.70
C GLU A 382 -5.85 10.25 2.07
N ILE A 383 -5.50 9.07 1.55
CA ILE A 383 -6.18 7.81 1.91
C ILE A 383 -5.87 7.47 3.37
N LEU A 384 -4.61 7.53 3.78
CA LEU A 384 -4.22 7.32 5.17
C LEU A 384 -4.94 8.30 6.11
N GLY A 385 -5.03 9.57 5.73
CA GLY A 385 -5.77 10.60 6.48
C GLY A 385 -7.25 10.25 6.65
N THR A 386 -7.92 9.87 5.57
CA THR A 386 -9.33 9.45 5.60
C THR A 386 -9.56 8.24 6.51
N ILE A 387 -8.69 7.23 6.42
CA ILE A 387 -8.76 6.04 7.26
C ILE A 387 -8.58 6.42 8.73
N TYR A 388 -7.58 7.26 9.03
CA TYR A 388 -7.28 7.69 10.38
C TYR A 388 -8.42 8.47 11.02
N GLU A 389 -9.05 9.39 10.31
CA GLU A 389 -10.24 10.11 10.80
C GLU A 389 -11.40 9.16 11.12
N ARG A 390 -11.70 8.22 10.21
CA ARG A 390 -12.74 7.19 10.44
C ARG A 390 -12.38 6.28 11.61
N PHE A 391 -11.10 5.94 11.75
CA PHE A 391 -10.59 5.18 12.88
C PHE A 391 -10.79 5.92 14.19
N LEU A 392 -10.47 7.21 14.28
CA LEU A 392 -10.68 8.03 15.48
C LEU A 392 -12.17 8.22 15.82
N GLY A 393 -13.05 8.06 14.84
CA GLY A 393 -14.52 8.14 15.01
C GLY A 393 -15.16 6.99 15.78
N LYS A 394 -14.40 5.95 16.15
CA LYS A 394 -14.90 4.77 16.84
C LYS A 394 -14.32 4.62 18.25
N VAL A 395 -15.05 3.93 19.12
CA VAL A 395 -14.65 3.62 20.52
C VAL A 395 -14.85 2.15 20.81
N VAL A 396 -14.09 1.62 21.77
CA VAL A 396 -14.28 0.28 22.33
C VAL A 396 -15.09 0.38 23.61
N ARG A 397 -15.97 -0.59 23.82
CA ARG A 397 -16.73 -0.74 25.06
C ARG A 397 -16.70 -2.19 25.52
N PRO A 398 -16.40 -2.43 26.79
CA PRO A 398 -16.61 -3.76 27.40
C PRO A 398 -18.10 -4.10 27.38
N HIS A 399 -18.43 -5.30 26.93
CA HIS A 399 -19.80 -5.81 26.91
C HIS A 399 -19.80 -7.28 27.34
N GLY A 400 -20.32 -7.56 28.54
CA GLY A 400 -20.24 -8.90 29.11
C GLY A 400 -18.78 -9.35 29.28
N ARG A 401 -18.41 -10.46 28.62
CA ARG A 401 -17.04 -10.97 28.63
C ARG A 401 -16.20 -10.52 27.45
N GLY A 402 -16.76 -9.71 26.55
CA GLY A 402 -16.11 -9.30 25.29
C GLY A 402 -15.97 -7.78 25.15
N ILE A 403 -15.41 -7.37 24.01
CA ILE A 403 -15.25 -5.98 23.61
C ILE A 403 -16.05 -5.72 22.32
N THR A 404 -16.84 -4.65 22.32
CA THR A 404 -17.53 -4.15 21.13
C THR A 404 -16.85 -2.90 20.61
N VAL A 405 -16.91 -2.66 19.29
CA VAL A 405 -16.45 -1.43 18.63
C VAL A 405 -17.67 -0.69 18.12
N GLU A 406 -17.84 0.55 18.54
CA GLU A 406 -19.01 1.38 18.24
C GLU A 406 -18.58 2.73 17.69
N GLU A 407 -19.42 3.35 16.86
CA GLU A 407 -19.21 4.75 16.47
C GLU A 407 -19.47 5.69 17.65
N LYS A 408 -18.64 6.72 17.78
CA LYS A 408 -18.85 7.79 18.74
C LYS A 408 -20.23 8.44 18.49
N PRO A 409 -21.00 8.77 19.55
CA PRO A 409 -22.31 9.39 19.40
C PRO A 409 -22.29 10.68 18.56
N GLU A 410 -21.23 11.46 18.67
CA GLU A 410 -21.04 12.70 17.94
C GLU A 410 -20.88 12.45 16.44
N VAL A 411 -20.09 11.45 16.06
CA VAL A 411 -19.86 11.02 14.67
C VAL A 411 -21.16 10.47 14.07
N ARG A 412 -21.88 9.64 14.82
CA ARG A 412 -23.19 9.11 14.38
C ARG A 412 -24.21 10.23 14.13
N LYS A 413 -24.27 11.26 15.01
CA LYS A 413 -25.15 12.42 14.84
C LYS A 413 -24.77 13.29 13.65
N ALA A 414 -23.47 13.41 13.34
CA ALA A 414 -22.97 14.17 12.21
C ALA A 414 -23.11 13.43 10.85
N GLY A 415 -23.54 12.18 10.86
CA GLY A 415 -23.68 11.38 9.63
C GLY A 415 -22.35 10.86 9.08
N GLY A 416 -21.27 10.91 9.87
CA GLY A 416 -19.93 10.43 9.52
C GLY A 416 -18.85 11.49 9.69
N VAL A 417 -17.62 11.10 9.41
CA VAL A 417 -16.46 11.98 9.31
C VAL A 417 -16.16 12.16 7.82
N TYR A 418 -16.04 13.38 7.35
CA TYR A 418 -15.82 13.69 5.94
C TYR A 418 -14.44 14.32 5.75
N TYR A 419 -13.59 13.60 5.03
CA TYR A 419 -12.32 14.12 4.56
C TYR A 419 -12.54 15.01 3.34
N THR A 420 -11.77 16.10 3.24
CA THR A 420 -11.87 16.98 2.07
C THR A 420 -11.25 16.32 0.85
N PRO A 421 -12.03 16.03 -0.22
CA PRO A 421 -11.50 15.39 -1.41
C PRO A 421 -10.35 16.17 -2.04
N ARG A 422 -9.35 15.47 -2.57
CA ARG A 422 -8.13 16.05 -3.12
C ARG A 422 -8.38 17.16 -4.14
N TYR A 423 -9.35 16.99 -5.05
CA TYR A 423 -9.65 18.02 -6.06
C TYR A 423 -10.13 19.36 -5.45
N ILE A 424 -10.77 19.30 -4.27
CA ILE A 424 -11.17 20.49 -3.52
C ILE A 424 -9.93 21.11 -2.84
N VAL A 425 -9.06 20.28 -2.24
CA VAL A 425 -7.81 20.73 -1.63
C VAL A 425 -6.95 21.42 -2.70
N ASP A 426 -6.71 20.75 -3.84
CA ASP A 426 -5.92 21.28 -4.94
C ASP A 426 -6.49 22.63 -5.42
N TYR A 427 -7.81 22.74 -5.59
CA TYR A 427 -8.48 24.00 -5.96
C TYR A 427 -8.25 25.11 -4.95
N ILE A 428 -8.44 24.82 -3.64
CA ILE A 428 -8.26 25.82 -2.57
C ILE A 428 -6.80 26.27 -2.51
N VAL A 429 -5.86 25.33 -2.54
CA VAL A 429 -4.42 25.62 -2.52
C VAL A 429 -4.03 26.47 -3.74
N GLU A 430 -4.48 26.10 -4.93
CA GLU A 430 -4.21 26.87 -6.15
C GLU A 430 -4.77 28.30 -6.07
N GLN A 431 -5.99 28.48 -5.56
CA GLN A 431 -6.62 29.78 -5.46
C GLN A 431 -6.07 30.66 -4.34
N THR A 432 -5.34 30.11 -3.39
CA THR A 432 -4.78 30.81 -2.23
C THR A 432 -3.24 30.85 -2.31
N VAL A 433 -2.55 29.83 -1.83
CA VAL A 433 -1.09 29.75 -1.78
C VAL A 433 -0.50 29.78 -3.18
N GLY A 434 -1.09 29.09 -4.13
CA GLY A 434 -0.61 29.04 -5.52
C GLY A 434 -0.47 30.43 -6.15
N LYS A 435 -1.41 31.32 -5.91
CA LYS A 435 -1.34 32.72 -6.39
C LYS A 435 -0.24 33.54 -5.70
N LEU A 436 0.06 33.23 -4.46
CA LEU A 436 1.09 33.94 -3.70
C LEU A 436 2.50 33.51 -4.07
N VAL A 437 2.68 32.25 -4.48
CA VAL A 437 3.98 31.69 -4.85
C VAL A 437 4.28 31.83 -6.35
N ALA A 438 3.28 32.10 -7.19
CA ALA A 438 3.45 32.22 -8.63
C ALA A 438 4.45 33.32 -8.97
N GLY A 439 5.54 32.95 -9.66
CA GLY A 439 6.61 33.88 -10.05
C GLY A 439 7.52 34.38 -8.92
N GLN A 440 7.36 33.87 -7.70
CA GLN A 440 8.22 34.21 -6.58
C GLN A 440 9.46 33.31 -6.52
N PRO A 441 10.64 33.85 -6.14
CA PRO A 441 11.80 33.02 -5.87
C PRO A 441 11.60 32.16 -4.60
N PRO A 442 12.29 31.00 -4.50
CA PRO A 442 12.14 30.08 -3.36
C PRO A 442 12.31 30.75 -1.99
N GLU A 443 13.24 31.68 -1.87
CA GLU A 443 13.52 32.39 -0.62
C GLU A 443 12.36 33.29 -0.16
N ALA A 444 11.59 33.85 -1.08
CA ALA A 444 10.39 34.64 -0.77
C ALA A 444 9.24 33.72 -0.37
N THR A 445 9.11 32.60 -1.07
CA THR A 445 8.09 31.56 -0.79
C THR A 445 8.25 31.01 0.63
N LEU A 446 9.47 30.73 1.08
CA LEU A 446 9.76 30.23 2.41
C LEU A 446 9.40 31.20 3.55
N LYS A 447 9.18 32.49 3.26
CA LYS A 447 8.76 33.51 4.26
C LYS A 447 7.25 33.60 4.42
N LEU A 448 6.48 32.92 3.58
CA LEU A 448 5.03 32.89 3.69
C LEU A 448 4.60 32.22 5.01
N ARG A 449 3.65 32.87 5.68
CA ARG A 449 2.99 32.28 6.87
C ARG A 449 1.63 31.76 6.46
N ILE A 450 1.45 30.46 6.57
CA ILE A 450 0.22 29.78 6.21
C ILE A 450 -0.39 29.22 7.49
N LEU A 451 -1.68 29.47 7.70
CA LEU A 451 -2.44 28.95 8.83
C LEU A 451 -3.62 28.14 8.29
N ASP A 452 -3.65 26.88 8.64
CA ASP A 452 -4.83 26.03 8.54
C ASP A 452 -5.39 25.82 9.94
N PRO A 453 -6.47 26.52 10.36
CA PRO A 453 -7.02 26.42 11.70
C PRO A 453 -7.75 25.12 11.97
N ALA A 454 -8.00 24.32 10.95
CA ALA A 454 -8.73 23.05 10.99
C ALA A 454 -7.97 21.93 10.23
N CYS A 455 -6.64 21.91 10.33
CA CYS A 455 -5.77 21.10 9.51
C CYS A 455 -6.09 19.59 9.50
N GLY A 456 -6.81 19.07 10.47
CA GLY A 456 -7.13 17.65 10.55
C GLY A 456 -5.87 16.77 10.45
N SER A 457 -5.84 15.90 9.45
CA SER A 457 -4.68 15.06 9.12
C SER A 457 -3.64 15.73 8.22
N GLY A 458 -3.79 17.00 7.89
CA GLY A 458 -2.81 17.77 7.11
C GLY A 458 -2.94 17.60 5.59
N SER A 459 -4.16 17.69 5.07
CA SER A 459 -4.44 17.52 3.63
C SER A 459 -4.06 18.72 2.77
N PHE A 460 -4.02 19.93 3.36
CA PHE A 460 -3.68 21.19 2.71
C PHE A 460 -2.19 21.47 2.71
#